data_9e841a10d9641867882bd3abf7e1556e
#
_entry.id   9e841a10d9641867882bd3abf7e1556e
#
_cell.length_a   1.000
_cell.length_b   1.000
_cell.length_c   1.000
_cell.angle_alpha   90.00
_cell.angle_beta   90.00
_cell.angle_gamma   90.00
#
_symmetry.space_group_name_H-M   'P 1'
#
loop_
_entity.id
_entity.type
_entity.pdbx_description
1 polymer ?
#
loop_
_entity_poly.entity_id
_entity_poly.type
_entity_poly.pdbx_seq_one_letter_code
_entity_poly.pdbx_strand_id
1 'polypeptide(L)'
;MLELKNICFSADGKQILKDINLRIDDAKFIVITGPNGSGKSTLARIISGILTPDSGQILLDGEDITALGITERARKGISFAFQQPVRFKGVTVKDLICLASGQDLSTADACQYLSEVGMCAKDYIDREVNASLSGGELKRIEIATVMARKTKLTLFDEPEA
;
A
#
# COMPACT_ATOMS: atom_id res chain seq x y z
N MET A 1 -8.05 9.47 -10.06
CA MET A 1 -9.10 8.49 -10.45
C MET A 1 -8.45 7.19 -10.93
N LEU A 2 -8.87 6.02 -10.41
CA LEU A 2 -8.47 4.69 -10.90
C LEU A 2 -9.61 4.04 -11.67
N GLU A 3 -9.31 3.42 -12.82
CA GLU A 3 -10.28 2.66 -13.61
C GLU A 3 -9.68 1.31 -14.03
N LEU A 4 -10.41 0.24 -13.79
CA LEU A 4 -10.12 -1.12 -14.23
C LEU A 4 -11.13 -1.52 -15.29
N LYS A 5 -10.66 -2.05 -16.41
CA LYS A 5 -11.49 -2.49 -17.53
C LYS A 5 -11.20 -3.93 -17.89
N ASN A 6 -12.19 -4.80 -17.73
CA ASN A 6 -12.17 -6.21 -18.14
C ASN A 6 -10.93 -6.98 -17.60
N ILE A 7 -10.52 -6.71 -16.36
CA ILE A 7 -9.37 -7.36 -15.75
C ILE A 7 -9.66 -8.84 -15.52
N CYS A 8 -8.85 -9.70 -16.13
CA CYS A 8 -8.82 -11.13 -15.89
C CYS A 8 -7.45 -11.56 -15.34
N PHE A 9 -7.46 -12.54 -14.46
CA PHE A 9 -6.23 -13.13 -13.94
C PHE A 9 -6.44 -14.58 -13.52
N SER A 10 -5.49 -15.44 -13.91
CA SER A 10 -5.48 -16.86 -13.58
C SER A 10 -4.16 -17.23 -12.91
N ALA A 11 -4.18 -18.15 -11.95
CA ALA A 11 -3.00 -18.73 -11.37
C ALA A 11 -3.23 -20.25 -11.18
N ASP A 12 -2.21 -21.04 -11.42
CA ASP A 12 -2.23 -22.52 -11.30
C ASP A 12 -3.40 -23.17 -12.05
N GLY A 13 -3.72 -22.65 -13.24
CA GLY A 13 -4.81 -23.14 -14.09
C GLY A 13 -6.22 -22.78 -13.60
N LYS A 14 -6.35 -21.99 -12.54
CA LYS A 14 -7.62 -21.51 -12.00
C LYS A 14 -7.81 -20.03 -12.27
N GLN A 15 -8.96 -19.66 -12.84
CA GLN A 15 -9.32 -18.25 -13.00
C GLN A 15 -9.71 -17.65 -11.62
N ILE A 16 -8.95 -16.62 -11.20
CA ILE A 16 -9.15 -15.95 -9.91
C ILE A 16 -9.97 -14.67 -10.09
N LEU A 17 -9.65 -13.89 -11.11
CA LEU A 17 -10.42 -12.69 -11.47
C LEU A 17 -10.99 -12.87 -12.87
N LYS A 18 -12.27 -12.53 -13.02
CA LYS A 18 -13.00 -12.66 -14.28
C LYS A 18 -13.72 -11.35 -14.58
N ASP A 19 -13.29 -10.70 -15.64
CA ASP A 19 -13.95 -9.50 -16.21
C ASP A 19 -14.24 -8.41 -15.15
N ILE A 20 -13.24 -8.09 -14.32
CA ILE A 20 -13.40 -7.11 -13.26
C ILE A 20 -13.38 -5.71 -13.86
N ASN A 21 -14.47 -4.99 -13.62
CA ASN A 21 -14.66 -3.61 -13.99
C ASN A 21 -14.89 -2.80 -12.72
N LEU A 22 -14.06 -1.78 -12.47
CA LEU A 22 -14.11 -0.96 -11.26
C LEU A 22 -13.66 0.46 -11.59
N ARG A 23 -14.39 1.43 -11.09
CA ARG A 23 -13.99 2.83 -11.15
C ARG A 23 -13.98 3.41 -9.75
N ILE A 24 -12.88 4.06 -9.39
CA ILE A 24 -12.69 4.75 -8.12
C ILE A 24 -12.35 6.20 -8.43
N ASP A 25 -13.25 7.10 -8.09
CA ASP A 25 -13.03 8.54 -8.21
C ASP A 25 -12.12 9.05 -7.08
N ASP A 26 -11.57 10.25 -7.24
CA ASP A 26 -10.67 10.85 -6.25
C ASP A 26 -11.39 11.12 -4.91
N ALA A 27 -10.61 11.13 -3.85
CA ALA A 27 -11.07 11.37 -2.48
C ALA A 27 -12.19 10.42 -2.02
N LYS A 28 -12.20 9.18 -2.51
CA LYS A 28 -13.12 8.13 -2.07
C LYS A 28 -12.41 7.10 -1.21
N PHE A 29 -13.12 6.65 -0.18
CA PHE A 29 -12.78 5.48 0.60
C PHE A 29 -13.63 4.29 0.11
N ILE A 30 -12.97 3.24 -0.37
CA ILE A 30 -13.63 2.06 -0.94
C ILE A 30 -13.23 0.83 -0.15
N VAL A 31 -14.20 0.03 0.23
CA VAL A 31 -13.99 -1.27 0.89
C VAL A 31 -14.43 -2.37 -0.07
N ILE A 32 -13.50 -3.31 -0.33
CA ILE A 32 -13.77 -4.51 -1.12
C ILE A 32 -13.94 -5.68 -0.15
N THR A 33 -15.14 -6.24 -0.08
CA THR A 33 -15.48 -7.35 0.79
C THR A 33 -15.77 -8.62 -0.02
N GLY A 34 -15.68 -9.76 0.62
CA GLY A 34 -15.96 -11.05 0.00
C GLY A 34 -15.31 -12.20 0.78
N PRO A 35 -15.67 -13.46 0.47
CA PRO A 35 -15.13 -14.64 1.13
C PRO A 35 -13.61 -14.78 0.90
N ASN A 36 -12.95 -15.59 1.76
CA ASN A 36 -11.54 -15.90 1.58
C ASN A 36 -11.35 -16.65 0.24
N GLY A 37 -10.27 -16.28 -0.46
CA GLY A 37 -9.99 -16.84 -1.80
C GLY A 37 -10.80 -16.21 -2.95
N SER A 38 -11.60 -15.15 -2.71
CA SER A 38 -12.35 -14.47 -3.78
C SER A 38 -11.49 -13.52 -4.65
N GLY A 39 -10.18 -13.44 -4.43
CA GLY A 39 -9.29 -12.64 -5.26
C GLY A 39 -9.06 -11.20 -4.79
N LYS A 40 -9.51 -10.79 -3.59
CA LYS A 40 -9.33 -9.42 -3.06
C LYS A 40 -7.86 -9.00 -3.03
N SER A 41 -7.00 -9.79 -2.38
CA SER A 41 -5.56 -9.53 -2.31
C SER A 41 -4.90 -9.62 -3.69
N THR A 42 -5.38 -10.51 -4.57
CA THR A 42 -4.91 -10.60 -5.96
C THR A 42 -5.22 -9.32 -6.72
N LEU A 43 -6.42 -8.78 -6.59
CA LEU A 43 -6.80 -7.51 -7.22
C LEU A 43 -5.94 -6.36 -6.74
N ALA A 44 -5.71 -6.24 -5.43
CA ALA A 44 -4.86 -5.22 -4.84
C ALA A 44 -3.40 -5.33 -5.35
N ARG A 45 -2.86 -6.56 -5.47
CA ARG A 45 -1.53 -6.82 -6.04
C ARG A 45 -1.44 -6.49 -7.53
N ILE A 46 -2.50 -6.70 -8.29
CA ILE A 46 -2.57 -6.31 -9.70
C ILE A 46 -2.60 -4.78 -9.82
N ILE A 47 -3.39 -4.08 -9.01
CA ILE A 47 -3.44 -2.61 -9.03
C ILE A 47 -2.08 -2.00 -8.64
N SER A 48 -1.38 -2.60 -7.67
CA SER A 48 -0.05 -2.14 -7.23
C SER A 48 1.08 -2.47 -8.21
N GLY A 49 0.87 -3.37 -9.19
CA GLY A 49 1.89 -3.80 -10.15
C GLY A 49 2.80 -4.92 -9.64
N ILE A 50 2.43 -5.59 -8.55
CA ILE A 50 3.10 -6.82 -8.06
C ILE A 50 2.75 -8.01 -8.97
N LEU A 51 1.52 -8.05 -9.47
CA LEU A 51 1.04 -9.03 -10.43
C LEU A 51 0.60 -8.34 -11.71
N THR A 52 0.84 -8.99 -12.85
CA THR A 52 0.36 -8.53 -14.17
C THR A 52 -0.93 -9.28 -14.51
N PRO A 53 -2.00 -8.60 -14.93
CA PRO A 53 -3.23 -9.27 -15.35
C PRO A 53 -3.01 -10.03 -16.67
N ASP A 54 -3.79 -11.10 -16.90
CA ASP A 54 -3.77 -11.85 -18.17
C ASP A 54 -4.37 -11.02 -19.30
N SER A 55 -5.37 -10.21 -18.98
CA SER A 55 -6.03 -9.29 -19.91
C SER A 55 -6.72 -8.14 -19.17
N GLY A 56 -7.14 -7.13 -19.94
CA GLY A 56 -7.78 -5.94 -19.43
C GLY A 56 -6.84 -4.75 -19.38
N GLN A 57 -7.32 -3.65 -18.82
CA GLN A 57 -6.61 -2.38 -18.79
C GLN A 57 -6.76 -1.70 -17.43
N ILE A 58 -5.67 -1.10 -16.94
CA ILE A 58 -5.62 -0.33 -15.71
C ILE A 58 -5.25 1.11 -16.06
N LEU A 59 -6.14 2.04 -15.74
CA LEU A 59 -5.93 3.47 -15.99
C LEU A 59 -5.83 4.22 -14.67
N LEU A 60 -4.80 5.05 -14.52
CA LEU A 60 -4.64 5.99 -13.42
C LEU A 60 -4.67 7.41 -13.98
N ASP A 61 -5.65 8.21 -13.58
CA ASP A 61 -5.88 9.56 -14.12
C ASP A 61 -5.97 9.60 -15.66
N GLY A 62 -6.54 8.53 -16.25
CA GLY A 62 -6.68 8.38 -17.71
C GLY A 62 -5.42 7.84 -18.41
N GLU A 63 -4.30 7.71 -17.73
CA GLU A 63 -3.08 7.11 -18.26
C GLU A 63 -3.08 5.59 -18.08
N ASP A 64 -2.75 4.85 -19.12
CA ASP A 64 -2.62 3.39 -19.06
C ASP A 64 -1.34 3.00 -18.32
N ILE A 65 -1.52 2.32 -17.20
CA ILE A 65 -0.44 1.83 -16.35
C ILE A 65 -0.35 0.30 -16.35
N THR A 66 -1.06 -0.39 -17.23
CA THR A 66 -1.19 -1.85 -17.22
C THR A 66 0.15 -2.56 -17.30
N ALA A 67 1.04 -2.09 -18.17
CA ALA A 67 2.37 -2.68 -18.37
C ALA A 67 3.42 -2.21 -17.36
N LEU A 68 3.11 -1.20 -16.52
CA LEU A 68 4.05 -0.65 -15.56
C LEU A 68 4.22 -1.57 -14.35
N GLY A 69 5.47 -1.76 -13.92
CA GLY A 69 5.80 -2.51 -12.72
C GLY A 69 5.56 -1.73 -11.41
N ILE A 70 5.77 -2.41 -10.29
CA ILE A 70 5.54 -1.86 -8.94
C ILE A 70 6.30 -0.54 -8.69
N THR A 71 7.56 -0.44 -9.12
CA THR A 71 8.38 0.76 -8.90
C THR A 71 7.83 1.96 -9.66
N GLU A 72 7.42 1.78 -10.90
CA GLU A 72 6.88 2.84 -11.76
C GLU A 72 5.52 3.30 -11.24
N ARG A 73 4.65 2.37 -10.85
CA ARG A 73 3.34 2.70 -10.25
C ARG A 73 3.49 3.39 -8.90
N ALA A 74 4.49 2.99 -8.11
CA ALA A 74 4.82 3.66 -6.87
C ALA A 74 5.26 5.12 -7.10
N ARG A 75 6.05 5.40 -8.15
CA ARG A 75 6.43 6.77 -8.55
C ARG A 75 5.25 7.60 -9.05
N LYS A 76 4.22 6.96 -9.61
CA LYS A 76 2.96 7.61 -10.01
C LYS A 76 2.02 7.88 -8.85
N GLY A 77 2.37 7.45 -7.64
CA GLY A 77 1.62 7.73 -6.42
C GLY A 77 0.68 6.60 -5.99
N ILE A 78 0.97 5.34 -6.33
CA ILE A 78 0.27 4.18 -5.77
C ILE A 78 1.09 3.63 -4.60
N SER A 79 0.48 3.50 -3.43
CA SER A 79 1.05 2.82 -2.26
C SER A 79 0.32 1.53 -1.97
N PHE A 80 1.06 0.55 -1.46
CA PHE A 80 0.52 -0.73 -1.03
C PHE A 80 1.00 -1.06 0.38
N ALA A 81 0.07 -1.25 1.30
CA ALA A 81 0.32 -1.72 2.65
C ALA A 81 0.04 -3.23 2.69
N PHE A 82 1.07 -4.01 2.99
CA PHE A 82 1.01 -5.47 3.00
C PHE A 82 0.17 -5.99 4.17
N GLN A 83 -0.39 -7.18 4.02
CA GLN A 83 -1.08 -7.88 5.11
C GLN A 83 -0.16 -8.09 6.31
N GLN A 84 1.09 -8.50 6.07
CA GLN A 84 2.13 -8.58 7.10
C GLN A 84 3.10 -7.42 6.96
N PRO A 85 3.28 -6.59 8.01
CA PRO A 85 4.24 -5.49 7.98
C PRO A 85 5.67 -5.98 7.73
N VAL A 86 6.39 -5.27 6.88
CA VAL A 86 7.78 -5.59 6.56
C VAL A 86 8.69 -5.10 7.70
N ARG A 87 9.70 -5.91 8.04
CA ARG A 87 10.72 -5.59 9.04
C ARG A 87 12.03 -5.22 8.34
N PHE A 88 12.66 -4.17 8.83
CA PHE A 88 13.91 -3.66 8.26
C PHE A 88 15.00 -3.67 9.35
N LYS A 89 16.04 -4.48 9.18
CA LYS A 89 17.17 -4.50 10.11
C LYS A 89 18.05 -3.25 9.90
N GLY A 90 18.38 -2.56 10.97
CA GLY A 90 19.25 -1.38 10.93
C GLY A 90 18.58 -0.10 10.42
N VAL A 91 17.24 -0.09 10.29
CA VAL A 91 16.46 1.09 9.88
C VAL A 91 15.60 1.53 11.05
N THR A 92 15.71 2.78 11.47
CA THR A 92 14.85 3.34 12.52
C THR A 92 13.48 3.73 11.96
N VAL A 93 12.52 3.93 12.84
CA VAL A 93 11.18 4.44 12.46
C VAL A 93 11.30 5.79 11.77
N LYS A 94 12.17 6.69 12.27
CA LYS A 94 12.45 7.97 11.62
C LYS A 94 12.97 7.80 10.20
N ASP A 95 13.99 6.93 10.02
CA ASP A 95 14.57 6.67 8.70
C ASP A 95 13.52 6.16 7.72
N LEU A 96 12.64 5.26 8.19
CA LEU A 96 11.58 4.70 7.35
C LEU A 96 10.55 5.77 6.92
N ILE A 97 10.17 6.67 7.83
CA ILE A 97 9.25 7.78 7.52
C ILE A 97 9.91 8.78 6.55
N CYS A 98 11.19 9.12 6.76
CA CYS A 98 11.95 9.99 5.85
C CYS A 98 12.07 9.36 4.45
N LEU A 99 12.43 8.09 4.37
CA LEU A 99 12.51 7.35 3.09
C LEU A 99 11.16 7.34 2.36
N ALA A 100 10.07 7.12 3.10
CA ALA A 100 8.73 7.10 2.51
C ALA A 100 8.29 8.47 1.99
N SER A 101 8.59 9.54 2.73
CA SER A 101 8.26 10.91 2.31
C SER A 101 9.10 11.41 1.12
N GLY A 102 10.25 10.79 0.87
CA GLY A 102 11.24 11.27 -0.11
C GLY A 102 11.93 12.58 0.31
N GLN A 103 11.84 12.96 1.58
CA GLN A 103 12.39 14.19 2.14
C GLN A 103 13.16 13.90 3.43
N ASP A 104 14.16 14.70 3.72
CA ASP A 104 14.84 14.70 5.02
C ASP A 104 13.99 15.48 6.04
N LEU A 105 13.07 14.77 6.67
CA LEU A 105 12.15 15.36 7.64
C LEU A 105 12.87 15.68 8.95
N SER A 106 12.51 16.80 9.56
CA SER A 106 12.89 17.05 10.94
C SER A 106 12.32 15.97 11.87
N THR A 107 12.95 15.74 13.02
CA THR A 107 12.40 14.80 14.01
C THR A 107 10.98 15.20 14.45
N ALA A 108 10.70 16.50 14.54
CA ALA A 108 9.36 16.98 14.90
C ALA A 108 8.31 16.61 13.84
N ASP A 109 8.62 16.79 12.56
CA ASP A 109 7.70 16.43 11.46
C ASP A 109 7.48 14.91 11.39
N ALA A 110 8.54 14.11 11.56
CA ALA A 110 8.42 12.65 11.62
C ALA A 110 7.57 12.18 12.82
N CYS A 111 7.72 12.84 13.97
CA CYS A 111 6.93 12.58 15.17
C CYS A 111 5.43 12.87 14.96
N GLN A 112 5.08 13.83 14.12
CA GLN A 112 3.68 14.14 13.81
C GLN A 112 2.97 12.93 13.19
N TYR A 113 3.58 12.26 12.22
CA TYR A 113 2.99 11.07 11.59
C TYR A 113 2.75 9.93 12.59
N LEU A 114 3.65 9.73 13.57
CA LEU A 114 3.44 8.75 14.63
C LEU A 114 2.29 9.15 15.55
N SER A 115 2.17 10.43 15.88
CA SER A 115 1.05 10.93 16.71
C SER A 115 -0.30 10.74 16.03
N GLU A 116 -0.38 10.91 14.70
CA GLU A 116 -1.60 10.72 13.92
C GLU A 116 -2.09 9.26 13.94
N VAL A 117 -1.20 8.29 14.11
CA VAL A 117 -1.55 6.87 14.27
C VAL A 117 -1.65 6.44 15.73
N GLY A 118 -1.66 7.39 16.68
CA GLY A 118 -1.83 7.13 18.10
C GLY A 118 -0.62 6.49 18.77
N MET A 119 0.59 6.77 18.29
CA MET A 119 1.85 6.30 18.90
C MET A 119 2.57 7.43 19.62
N CYS A 120 3.17 7.12 20.79
CA CYS A 120 4.05 8.05 21.47
C CYS A 120 5.37 8.22 20.69
N ALA A 121 5.51 9.34 19.99
CA ALA A 121 6.65 9.54 19.11
C ALA A 121 8.00 9.42 19.86
N LYS A 122 8.10 9.92 21.10
CA LYS A 122 9.35 9.85 21.89
C LYS A 122 9.83 8.42 22.14
N ASP A 123 8.88 7.48 22.26
CA ASP A 123 9.21 6.10 22.59
C ASP A 123 9.56 5.26 21.38
N TYR A 124 9.20 5.72 20.17
CA TYR A 124 9.31 4.91 18.95
C TYR A 124 10.20 5.50 17.86
N ILE A 125 10.39 6.83 17.82
CA ILE A 125 11.03 7.49 16.66
C ILE A 125 12.44 6.98 16.36
N ASP A 126 13.23 6.65 17.38
CA ASP A 126 14.61 6.17 17.26
C ASP A 126 14.71 4.63 17.34
N ARG A 127 13.59 3.91 17.49
CA ARG A 127 13.59 2.45 17.53
C ARG A 127 13.79 1.85 16.15
N GLU A 128 14.52 0.74 16.08
CA GLU A 128 14.61 -0.05 14.86
C GLU A 128 13.27 -0.74 14.54
N VAL A 129 12.97 -0.82 13.26
CA VAL A 129 11.78 -1.53 12.72
C VAL A 129 12.09 -3.02 12.63
N ASN A 130 12.24 -3.68 13.77
CA ASN A 130 12.67 -5.07 13.89
C ASN A 130 11.67 -5.93 14.69
N ALA A 131 12.14 -7.13 15.10
CA ALA A 131 11.33 -8.12 15.82
C ALA A 131 10.93 -7.70 17.26
N SER A 132 11.49 -6.62 17.80
CA SER A 132 11.13 -6.12 19.14
C SER A 132 9.81 -5.35 19.15
N LEU A 133 9.30 -4.97 17.99
CA LEU A 133 8.01 -4.33 17.83
C LEU A 133 6.90 -5.37 17.69
N SER A 134 5.79 -5.15 18.39
CA SER A 134 4.58 -5.96 18.24
C SER A 134 3.96 -5.79 16.84
N GLY A 135 3.10 -6.74 16.43
CA GLY A 135 2.40 -6.64 15.15
C GLY A 135 1.57 -5.35 15.02
N GLY A 136 0.88 -4.95 16.08
CA GLY A 136 0.11 -3.72 16.09
C GLY A 136 0.94 -2.44 15.99
N GLU A 137 2.12 -2.42 16.64
CA GLU A 137 3.07 -1.30 16.52
C GLU A 137 3.63 -1.20 15.10
N LEU A 138 4.05 -2.32 14.52
CA LEU A 138 4.52 -2.36 13.14
C LEU A 138 3.46 -1.89 12.15
N LYS A 139 2.18 -2.29 12.36
CA LYS A 139 1.08 -1.87 11.50
C LYS A 139 0.82 -0.37 11.57
N ARG A 140 0.87 0.22 12.77
CA ARG A 140 0.74 1.68 12.93
C ARG A 140 1.91 2.42 12.28
N ILE A 141 3.15 1.93 12.40
CA ILE A 141 4.32 2.49 11.74
C ILE A 141 4.16 2.41 10.21
N GLU A 142 3.68 1.28 9.68
CA GLU A 142 3.38 1.13 8.26
C GLU A 142 2.36 2.18 7.79
N ILE A 143 1.27 2.38 8.53
CA ILE A 143 0.26 3.40 8.21
C ILE A 143 0.90 4.80 8.24
N ALA A 144 1.71 5.13 9.25
CA ALA A 144 2.42 6.40 9.33
C ALA A 144 3.34 6.63 8.11
N THR A 145 4.05 5.60 7.65
CA THR A 145 4.90 5.69 6.43
C THR A 145 4.08 5.90 5.16
N VAL A 146 2.93 5.23 5.04
CA VAL A 146 2.01 5.44 3.92
C VAL A 146 1.47 6.88 3.91
N MET A 147 1.11 7.42 5.07
CA MET A 147 0.66 8.82 5.20
C MET A 147 1.77 9.81 4.83
N ALA A 148 3.00 9.58 5.28
CA ALA A 148 4.15 10.42 4.95
C ALA A 148 4.44 10.48 3.44
N ARG A 149 4.12 9.42 2.71
CA ARG A 149 4.32 9.34 1.27
C ARG A 149 3.37 10.22 0.45
N LYS A 150 2.21 10.64 0.99
CA LYS A 150 1.20 11.49 0.33
C LYS A 150 0.81 10.99 -1.06
N THR A 151 0.43 9.73 -1.15
CA THR A 151 0.08 9.07 -2.42
C THR A 151 -1.31 9.41 -2.91
N LYS A 152 -1.53 9.31 -4.23
CA LYS A 152 -2.85 9.48 -4.87
C LYS A 152 -3.80 8.34 -4.56
N LEU A 153 -3.26 7.12 -4.49
CA LEU A 153 -4.01 5.89 -4.20
C LEU A 153 -3.25 5.06 -3.17
N THR A 154 -3.92 4.69 -2.10
CA THR A 154 -3.40 3.76 -1.11
C THR A 154 -4.25 2.51 -1.06
N LEU A 155 -3.58 1.37 -1.16
CA LEU A 155 -4.19 0.04 -1.07
C LEU A 155 -3.79 -0.60 0.26
N PHE A 156 -4.77 -1.03 1.04
CA PHE A 156 -4.57 -1.81 2.25
C PHE A 156 -5.11 -3.22 2.03
N ASP A 157 -4.27 -4.24 2.25
CA ASP A 157 -4.66 -5.64 2.19
C ASP A 157 -4.80 -6.15 3.64
N GLU A 158 -6.06 -6.39 4.07
CA GLU A 158 -6.43 -6.86 5.42
C GLU A 158 -5.72 -6.06 6.56
N PRO A 159 -6.02 -4.77 6.74
CA PRO A 159 -5.31 -3.93 7.71
C PRO A 159 -5.51 -4.33 9.17
N GLU A 160 -6.48 -5.19 9.46
CA GLU A 160 -6.86 -5.62 10.82
C GLU A 160 -6.30 -7.00 11.20
N ALA A 161 -5.53 -7.63 10.33
CA ALA A 161 -5.01 -8.98 10.55
C ALA A 161 -3.79 -9.01 11.48
#